data_126b1933397733ca00bfe98a4c4a8f6b
#
_entry.id   126b1933397733ca00bfe98a4c4a8f6b
#
_cell.length_a   1.000
_cell.length_b   1.000
_cell.length_c   1.000
_cell.angle_alpha   90.00
_cell.angle_beta   90.00
_cell.angle_gamma   90.00
#
_symmetry.space_group_name_H-M   'P 1'
#
loop_
_entity.id
_entity.type
_entity.pdbx_description
1 polymer ?
#
loop_
_entity_poly.entity_id
_entity_poly.type
_entity_poly.pdbx_seq_one_letter_code
_entity_poly.pdbx_strand_id
1 'polypeptide(L)'
;TTYSNLLDDDFMKAIPRYQNYDKGNFREYVRFKPEIKMEYVYYYDSVQNTKRRGFLSDLPLEKRARQIAHSYKIKFSRYLSPDQIKQIIDLTPEDNRFVRQVTRESGEKMFLRQFDDMRRDPSEAEISAAFKRMVMELPTVGFLTGHGERDMNLYRDRDYACFARDKRFRYALLNQGFDVQEVNL
;
A
#
# COMPACT_ATOMS: atom_id res chain seq x y z
N THR A 1 -7.12 8.68 -3.98
CA THR A 1 -6.43 9.30 -2.82
C THR A 1 -5.15 8.54 -2.54
N THR A 2 -4.02 9.24 -2.39
CA THR A 2 -2.72 8.69 -1.99
C THR A 2 -2.50 8.94 -0.51
N TYR A 3 -2.23 7.90 0.25
CA TYR A 3 -1.91 7.95 1.68
C TYR A 3 -0.42 7.74 1.87
N SER A 4 0.25 8.69 2.52
CA SER A 4 1.71 8.70 2.64
C SER A 4 2.14 8.86 4.09
N ASN A 5 2.77 7.82 4.64
CA ASN A 5 3.26 7.80 6.02
C ASN A 5 4.69 8.34 6.10
N LEU A 6 4.90 9.35 6.94
CA LEU A 6 6.22 9.95 7.19
C LEU A 6 7.20 8.98 7.87
N LEU A 7 6.70 7.95 8.52
CA LEU A 7 7.50 6.92 9.20
C LEU A 7 7.70 5.64 8.39
N ASP A 8 7.23 5.62 7.12
CA ASP A 8 7.48 4.51 6.21
C ASP A 8 8.98 4.35 5.91
N ASP A 9 9.37 3.14 5.54
CA ASP A 9 10.73 2.84 5.08
C ASP A 9 11.12 3.70 3.88
N ASP A 10 10.18 4.04 3.02
CA ASP A 10 10.33 5.00 1.91
C ASP A 10 9.62 6.35 2.20
N PHE A 11 9.95 6.95 3.34
CA PHE A 11 9.37 8.23 3.78
C PHE A 11 9.53 9.38 2.77
N MET A 12 10.42 9.26 1.78
CA MET A 12 10.57 10.26 0.71
C MET A 12 9.25 10.50 -0.03
N LYS A 13 8.36 9.51 -0.07
CA LYS A 13 7.02 9.63 -0.65
C LYS A 13 6.06 10.45 0.18
N ALA A 14 6.34 10.58 1.48
CA ALA A 14 5.59 11.47 2.36
C ALA A 14 6.09 12.93 2.30
N ILE A 15 7.12 13.22 1.51
CA ILE A 15 7.57 14.59 1.28
C ILE A 15 6.66 15.23 0.22
N PRO A 16 6.05 16.41 0.48
CA PRO A 16 5.06 17.00 -0.42
C PRO A 16 5.52 17.19 -1.88
N ARG A 17 6.82 17.41 -2.12
CA ARG A 17 7.37 17.52 -3.48
C ARG A 17 7.22 16.25 -4.31
N TYR A 18 7.11 15.07 -3.67
CA TYR A 18 6.87 13.79 -4.36
C TYR A 18 5.53 13.79 -5.10
N GLN A 19 4.56 14.59 -4.65
CA GLN A 19 3.26 14.74 -5.30
C GLN A 19 3.39 15.10 -6.80
N ASN A 20 4.35 15.95 -7.16
CA ASN A 20 4.54 16.33 -8.56
C ASN A 20 5.06 15.17 -9.40
N TYR A 21 5.96 14.37 -8.83
CA TYR A 21 6.46 13.15 -9.46
C TYR A 21 5.32 12.13 -9.65
N ASP A 22 4.56 11.88 -8.61
CA ASP A 22 3.42 10.95 -8.63
C ASP A 22 2.35 11.37 -9.66
N LYS A 23 2.02 12.65 -9.72
CA LYS A 23 1.13 13.19 -10.77
C LYS A 23 1.67 12.96 -12.18
N GLY A 24 2.98 13.05 -12.35
CA GLY A 24 3.65 12.78 -13.62
C GLY A 24 3.42 11.34 -14.09
N ASN A 25 3.50 10.37 -13.18
CA ASN A 25 3.30 8.95 -13.48
C ASN A 25 1.88 8.62 -13.93
N PHE A 26 0.89 9.38 -13.45
CA PHE A 26 -0.51 9.19 -13.82
C PHE A 26 -1.01 10.16 -14.89
N ARG A 27 -0.13 10.97 -15.46
CA ARG A 27 -0.51 12.03 -16.42
C ARG A 27 -1.31 11.50 -17.60
N GLU A 28 -0.91 10.38 -18.18
CA GLU A 28 -1.57 9.81 -19.35
C GLU A 28 -2.99 9.33 -19.01
N TYR A 29 -3.20 8.76 -17.83
CA TYR A 29 -4.53 8.36 -17.36
C TYR A 29 -5.44 9.58 -17.16
N VAL A 30 -4.92 10.64 -16.53
CA VAL A 30 -5.66 11.90 -16.32
C VAL A 30 -5.93 12.59 -17.66
N ARG A 31 -5.01 12.51 -18.62
CA ARG A 31 -5.21 13.04 -19.99
C ARG A 31 -6.32 12.30 -20.72
N PHE A 32 -6.40 10.98 -20.55
CA PHE A 32 -7.45 10.15 -21.15
C PHE A 32 -8.80 10.34 -20.46
N LYS A 33 -8.81 10.45 -19.13
CA LYS A 33 -10.00 10.68 -18.31
C LYS A 33 -9.78 11.86 -17.34
N PRO A 34 -10.10 13.10 -17.77
CA PRO A 34 -9.84 14.33 -17.00
C PRO A 34 -10.57 14.40 -15.65
N GLU A 35 -11.64 13.62 -15.46
CA GLU A 35 -12.42 13.56 -14.24
C GLU A 35 -11.65 12.88 -13.09
N ILE A 36 -10.54 12.20 -13.36
CA ILE A 36 -9.71 11.58 -12.33
C ILE A 36 -9.15 12.64 -11.39
N LYS A 37 -9.59 12.59 -10.13
CA LYS A 37 -9.08 13.46 -9.07
C LYS A 37 -7.96 12.77 -8.32
N MET A 38 -6.83 13.45 -8.18
CA MET A 38 -5.69 12.97 -7.40
C MET A 38 -5.58 13.76 -6.11
N GLU A 39 -5.78 13.09 -4.99
CA GLU A 39 -5.72 13.65 -3.65
C GLU A 39 -4.57 13.03 -2.87
N TYR A 40 -4.01 13.78 -1.91
CA TYR A 40 -2.85 13.35 -1.13
C TYR A 40 -3.11 13.62 0.35
N VAL A 41 -3.03 12.57 1.14
CA VAL A 41 -3.16 12.60 2.59
C VAL A 41 -1.82 12.21 3.20
N TYR A 42 -1.25 13.11 3.98
CA TYR A 42 0.00 12.89 4.69
C TYR A 42 -0.29 12.63 6.16
N TYR A 43 0.34 11.62 6.71
CA TYR A 43 0.16 11.23 8.11
C TYR A 43 1.45 10.65 8.68
N TYR A 44 1.47 10.39 9.98
CA TYR A 44 2.50 9.58 10.63
C TYR A 44 1.84 8.55 11.53
N ASP A 45 2.28 7.31 11.42
CA ASP A 45 1.86 6.21 12.29
C ASP A 45 2.94 5.13 12.31
N SER A 46 2.84 4.20 13.27
CA SER A 46 3.72 3.05 13.35
C SER A 46 3.56 2.16 12.12
N VAL A 47 4.67 1.86 11.46
CA VAL A 47 4.70 0.92 10.34
C VAL A 47 4.99 -0.47 10.89
N GLN A 48 4.16 -1.44 10.56
CA GLN A 48 4.38 -2.83 10.93
C GLN A 48 5.43 -3.46 10.01
N ASN A 49 6.16 -4.45 10.53
CA ASN A 49 7.15 -5.21 9.76
C ASN A 49 8.22 -4.36 9.04
N THR A 50 8.59 -3.23 9.62
CA THR A 50 9.67 -2.39 9.09
C THR A 50 11.02 -3.09 9.22
N LYS A 51 11.81 -3.07 8.14
CA LYS A 51 13.19 -3.57 8.14
C LYS A 51 14.16 -2.58 8.80
N ARG A 52 13.76 -1.33 8.97
CA ARG A 52 14.58 -0.26 9.52
C ARG A 52 14.30 -0.04 11.00
N ARG A 53 15.06 -0.73 11.86
CA ARG A 53 15.27 -0.28 13.24
C ARG A 53 16.39 0.77 13.22
N GLY A 54 16.03 2.02 13.00
CA GLY A 54 17.00 3.11 12.98
C GLY A 54 17.23 3.71 14.37
N PHE A 55 18.24 4.56 14.50
CA PHE A 55 18.61 5.32 15.71
C PHE A 55 17.43 6.05 16.39
N LEU A 56 16.35 6.31 15.65
CA LEU A 56 15.16 6.98 16.16
C LEU A 56 14.08 6.00 16.68
N SER A 57 14.31 4.69 16.65
CA SER A 57 13.29 3.68 17.02
C SER A 57 12.79 3.83 18.47
N ASP A 58 13.65 4.30 19.36
CA ASP A 58 13.35 4.41 20.79
C ASP A 58 12.61 5.69 21.18
N LEU A 59 12.42 6.60 20.22
CA LEU A 59 11.69 7.83 20.46
C LEU A 59 10.17 7.62 20.31
N PRO A 60 9.35 8.34 21.08
CA PRO A 60 7.91 8.40 20.86
C PRO A 60 7.59 8.77 19.40
N LEU A 61 6.51 8.18 18.88
CA LEU A 61 6.11 8.25 17.47
C LEU A 61 6.10 9.70 16.92
N GLU A 62 5.45 10.59 17.65
CA GLU A 62 5.37 12.01 17.26
C GLU A 62 6.75 12.70 17.24
N LYS A 63 7.62 12.39 18.22
CA LYS A 63 8.97 12.96 18.25
C LYS A 63 9.79 12.51 17.04
N ARG A 64 9.69 11.24 16.66
CA ARG A 64 10.30 10.69 15.43
C ARG A 64 9.82 11.46 14.21
N ALA A 65 8.51 11.58 14.05
CA ALA A 65 7.91 12.27 12.91
C ALA A 65 8.32 13.76 12.86
N ARG A 66 8.33 14.46 13.98
CA ARG A 66 8.83 15.85 14.07
C ARG A 66 10.30 15.98 13.68
N GLN A 67 11.14 15.05 14.11
CA GLN A 67 12.56 15.06 13.79
C GLN A 67 12.82 14.84 12.30
N ILE A 68 12.11 13.90 11.67
CA ILE A 68 12.17 13.69 10.23
C ILE A 68 11.67 14.93 9.49
N ALA A 69 10.53 15.49 9.88
CA ALA A 69 9.99 16.69 9.26
C ALA A 69 10.98 17.87 9.34
N HIS A 70 11.62 18.06 10.50
CA HIS A 70 12.65 19.08 10.69
C HIS A 70 13.86 18.87 9.78
N SER A 71 14.40 17.65 9.72
CA SER A 71 15.56 17.30 8.89
C SER A 71 15.33 17.57 7.40
N TYR A 72 14.09 17.43 6.93
CA TYR A 72 13.71 17.68 5.54
C TYR A 72 13.05 19.04 5.31
N LYS A 73 13.08 19.93 6.32
CA LYS A 73 12.50 21.28 6.27
C LYS A 73 11.02 21.28 5.85
N ILE A 74 10.24 20.36 6.40
CA ILE A 74 8.82 20.19 6.09
C ILE A 74 7.99 20.69 7.28
N LYS A 75 6.88 21.36 6.99
CA LYS A 75 5.92 21.77 8.03
C LYS A 75 5.22 20.55 8.61
N PHE A 76 5.50 20.20 9.87
CA PHE A 76 4.90 19.05 10.55
C PHE A 76 3.38 19.13 10.65
N SER A 77 2.81 20.32 10.71
CA SER A 77 1.35 20.53 10.74
C SER A 77 0.58 20.02 9.51
N ARG A 78 1.28 19.58 8.46
CA ARG A 78 0.67 18.93 7.29
C ARG A 78 0.35 17.46 7.51
N TYR A 79 0.88 16.85 8.58
CA TYR A 79 0.75 15.43 8.82
C TYR A 79 -0.31 15.16 9.88
N LEU A 80 -1.27 14.33 9.53
CA LEU A 80 -2.29 13.86 10.46
C LEU A 80 -1.68 12.94 11.50
N SER A 81 -2.17 13.04 12.72
CA SER A 81 -1.81 12.10 13.79
C SER A 81 -2.43 10.71 13.56
N PRO A 82 -1.97 9.67 14.30
CA PRO A 82 -2.57 8.34 14.23
C PRO A 82 -4.09 8.35 14.45
N ASP A 83 -4.57 9.12 15.40
CA ASP A 83 -6.00 9.21 15.69
C ASP A 83 -6.77 9.92 14.57
N GLN A 84 -6.17 10.95 13.97
CA GLN A 84 -6.79 11.69 12.88
C GLN A 84 -6.88 10.85 11.60
N ILE A 85 -5.85 10.09 11.24
CA ILE A 85 -5.91 9.24 10.04
C ILE A 85 -6.91 8.10 10.21
N LYS A 86 -7.00 7.50 11.41
CA LYS A 86 -7.98 6.45 11.72
C LYS A 86 -9.43 6.90 11.60
N GLN A 87 -9.71 8.19 11.80
CA GLN A 87 -11.06 8.75 11.56
C GLN A 87 -11.41 8.82 10.07
N ILE A 88 -10.41 8.84 9.19
CA ILE A 88 -10.59 8.90 7.73
C ILE A 88 -10.59 7.49 7.13
N ILE A 89 -9.62 6.68 7.53
CA ILE A 89 -9.39 5.33 7.01
C ILE A 89 -8.56 4.50 7.98
N ASP A 90 -8.89 3.22 8.12
CA ASP A 90 -8.01 2.25 8.76
C ASP A 90 -7.01 1.68 7.73
N LEU A 91 -5.75 2.02 7.89
CA LEU A 91 -4.64 1.55 7.08
C LEU A 91 -3.84 0.41 7.75
N THR A 92 -4.26 -0.05 8.91
CA THR A 92 -3.62 -1.19 9.61
C THR A 92 -3.55 -2.45 8.74
N PRO A 93 -4.58 -2.81 7.93
CA PRO A 93 -4.49 -3.94 7.01
C PRO A 93 -3.44 -3.77 5.90
N GLU A 94 -2.98 -2.55 5.66
CA GLU A 94 -1.92 -2.21 4.70
C GLU A 94 -0.59 -1.86 5.42
N ASP A 95 -0.39 -2.36 6.65
CA ASP A 95 0.80 -2.13 7.51
C ASP A 95 1.08 -0.64 7.79
N ASN A 96 0.11 0.25 7.65
CA ASN A 96 0.27 1.71 7.68
C ASN A 96 1.34 2.23 6.70
N ARG A 97 1.54 1.57 5.58
CA ARG A 97 2.51 1.95 4.55
C ARG A 97 1.92 2.92 3.52
N PHE A 98 2.79 3.36 2.64
CA PHE A 98 2.38 4.11 1.46
C PHE A 98 1.45 3.27 0.59
N VAL A 99 0.27 3.81 0.29
CA VAL A 99 -0.70 3.14 -0.57
C VAL A 99 -1.57 4.15 -1.31
N ARG A 100 -2.00 3.81 -2.50
CA ARG A 100 -3.01 4.58 -3.25
C ARG A 100 -4.35 3.86 -3.18
N GLN A 101 -5.39 4.56 -2.76
CA GLN A 101 -6.75 4.07 -2.86
C GLN A 101 -7.38 4.62 -4.14
N VAL A 102 -7.73 3.74 -5.04
CA VAL A 102 -8.55 4.06 -6.20
C VAL A 102 -10.01 3.90 -5.77
N THR A 103 -10.81 4.92 -6.03
CA THR A 103 -12.24 4.92 -5.72
C THR A 103 -13.01 5.21 -6.99
N ARG A 104 -14.00 4.40 -7.30
CA ARG A 104 -14.92 4.59 -8.39
C ARG A 104 -16.08 5.50 -7.97
N GLU A 105 -16.78 6.13 -8.91
CA GLU A 105 -17.93 6.98 -8.64
C GLU A 105 -19.06 6.24 -7.91
N SER A 106 -19.23 4.95 -8.19
CA SER A 106 -20.19 4.06 -7.53
C SER A 106 -19.82 3.67 -6.08
N GLY A 107 -18.61 4.04 -5.62
CA GLY A 107 -18.17 3.85 -4.25
C GLY A 107 -17.21 2.69 -4.03
N GLU A 108 -17.00 1.81 -5.01
CA GLU A 108 -16.03 0.71 -4.91
C GLU A 108 -14.64 1.25 -4.72
N LYS A 109 -13.88 0.58 -3.87
CA LYS A 109 -12.52 0.98 -3.50
C LYS A 109 -11.55 -0.17 -3.66
N MET A 110 -10.35 0.14 -4.14
CA MET A 110 -9.26 -0.80 -4.27
C MET A 110 -7.93 -0.12 -3.93
N PHE A 111 -7.02 -0.88 -3.32
CA PHE A 111 -5.67 -0.41 -3.06
C PHE A 111 -4.73 -0.77 -4.21
N LEU A 112 -4.00 0.24 -4.68
CA LEU A 112 -2.86 0.10 -5.56
C LEU A 112 -1.62 0.25 -4.69
N ARG A 113 -0.98 -0.88 -4.41
CA ARG A 113 0.12 -0.99 -3.46
C ARG A 113 1.45 -0.61 -4.08
N GLN A 114 2.42 -0.38 -3.21
CA GLN A 114 3.82 -0.35 -3.56
C GLN A 114 4.50 -1.61 -3.02
N PHE A 115 5.45 -2.13 -3.78
CA PHE A 115 6.13 -3.37 -3.46
C PHE A 115 7.57 -3.11 -2.97
N ASP A 116 8.12 -4.07 -2.24
CA ASP A 116 9.48 -4.03 -1.70
C ASP A 116 10.53 -4.40 -2.78
N ASP A 117 10.41 -3.80 -3.98
CA ASP A 117 11.31 -4.03 -5.10
C ASP A 117 11.88 -2.71 -5.67
N MET A 118 12.67 -2.81 -6.73
CA MET A 118 13.30 -1.65 -7.38
C MET A 118 12.32 -0.80 -8.19
N ARG A 119 11.12 -1.31 -8.49
CA ARG A 119 10.10 -0.60 -9.26
C ARG A 119 9.21 0.19 -8.31
N ARG A 120 9.39 1.49 -8.29
CA ARG A 120 8.65 2.40 -7.40
C ARG A 120 7.24 2.71 -7.86
N ASP A 121 6.98 2.55 -9.15
CA ASP A 121 5.69 2.89 -9.76
C ASP A 121 4.91 1.62 -10.10
N PRO A 122 3.57 1.68 -10.02
CA PRO A 122 2.74 0.56 -10.43
C PRO A 122 2.88 0.34 -11.94
N SER A 123 2.94 -0.92 -12.34
CA SER A 123 2.86 -1.30 -13.74
C SER A 123 1.44 -1.15 -14.27
N GLU A 124 1.30 -1.07 -15.58
CA GLU A 124 -0.01 -1.04 -16.24
C GLU A 124 -0.85 -2.29 -15.88
N ALA A 125 -0.22 -3.45 -15.74
CA ALA A 125 -0.89 -4.68 -15.32
C ALA A 125 -1.49 -4.56 -13.91
N GLU A 126 -0.79 -3.94 -12.96
CA GLU A 126 -1.27 -3.74 -11.60
C GLU A 126 -2.41 -2.71 -11.53
N ILE A 127 -2.31 -1.63 -12.32
CA ILE A 127 -3.38 -0.65 -12.45
C ILE A 127 -4.62 -1.32 -13.06
N SER A 128 -4.44 -2.11 -14.11
CA SER A 128 -5.53 -2.86 -14.76
C SER A 128 -6.15 -3.89 -13.83
N ALA A 129 -5.35 -4.60 -13.02
CA ALA A 129 -5.85 -5.53 -12.01
C ALA A 129 -6.69 -4.81 -10.95
N ALA A 130 -6.25 -3.64 -10.49
CA ALA A 130 -7.00 -2.82 -9.54
C ALA A 130 -8.35 -2.36 -10.13
N PHE A 131 -8.38 -1.94 -11.40
CA PHE A 131 -9.62 -1.56 -12.07
C PHE A 131 -10.55 -2.76 -12.27
N LYS A 132 -10.03 -3.90 -12.71
CA LYS A 132 -10.82 -5.13 -12.88
C LYS A 132 -11.52 -5.52 -11.57
N ARG A 133 -10.79 -5.50 -10.45
CA ARG A 133 -11.33 -5.82 -9.13
C ARG A 133 -12.51 -4.94 -8.70
N MET A 134 -12.60 -3.72 -9.22
CA MET A 134 -13.72 -2.81 -8.93
C MET A 134 -14.94 -3.03 -9.82
N VAL A 135 -14.84 -3.77 -10.91
CA VAL A 135 -15.91 -3.87 -11.91
C VAL A 135 -16.39 -5.29 -12.18
N MET A 136 -15.65 -6.30 -11.73
CA MET A 136 -15.95 -7.71 -11.95
C MET A 136 -15.40 -8.59 -10.85
N GLU A 137 -16.00 -9.74 -10.64
CA GLU A 137 -15.42 -10.78 -9.82
C GLU A 137 -14.12 -11.31 -10.44
N LEU A 138 -13.10 -11.49 -9.61
CA LEU A 138 -11.82 -11.99 -10.07
C LEU A 138 -11.80 -13.51 -10.09
N PRO A 139 -10.99 -14.11 -10.97
CA PRO A 139 -10.72 -15.54 -10.90
C PRO A 139 -10.15 -15.91 -9.54
N THR A 140 -10.69 -16.95 -8.93
CA THR A 140 -10.24 -17.46 -7.63
C THR A 140 -9.37 -18.68 -7.81
N VAL A 141 -8.18 -18.65 -7.19
CA VAL A 141 -7.26 -19.78 -7.12
C VAL A 141 -7.46 -20.51 -5.80
N GLY A 142 -7.87 -21.76 -5.86
CA GLY A 142 -8.03 -22.64 -4.70
C GLY A 142 -6.71 -23.30 -4.31
N PHE A 143 -6.34 -23.22 -3.04
CA PHE A 143 -5.22 -23.94 -2.44
C PHE A 143 -5.77 -25.11 -1.62
N LEU A 144 -5.42 -26.33 -2.01
CA LEU A 144 -5.84 -27.53 -1.28
C LEU A 144 -5.24 -27.55 0.11
N THR A 145 -6.04 -27.96 1.09
CA THR A 145 -5.65 -28.13 2.49
C THR A 145 -6.22 -29.44 3.06
N GLY A 146 -5.60 -29.94 4.13
CA GLY A 146 -6.15 -31.06 4.89
C GLY A 146 -5.33 -32.36 4.82
N HIS A 147 -4.33 -32.48 3.93
CA HIS A 147 -3.55 -33.72 3.73
C HIS A 147 -2.02 -33.49 3.84
N GLY A 148 -1.61 -32.40 4.52
CA GLY A 148 -0.18 -32.06 4.66
C GLY A 148 0.40 -31.27 3.48
N GLU A 149 -0.48 -30.62 2.70
CA GLU A 149 -0.11 -29.71 1.63
C GLU A 149 0.58 -28.46 2.20
N ARG A 150 1.18 -27.69 1.31
CA ARG A 150 1.81 -26.42 1.65
C ARG A 150 0.73 -25.36 1.97
N ASP A 151 0.96 -24.63 3.04
CA ASP A 151 0.00 -23.66 3.55
C ASP A 151 0.12 -22.30 2.83
N MET A 152 -1.00 -21.77 2.39
CA MET A 152 -1.06 -20.45 1.77
C MET A 152 -0.97 -19.29 2.78
N ASN A 153 -0.97 -19.55 4.07
CA ASN A 153 -0.90 -18.54 5.13
C ASN A 153 0.46 -18.48 5.83
N LEU A 154 1.36 -19.45 5.60
CA LEU A 154 2.65 -19.54 6.25
C LEU A 154 3.78 -19.05 5.33
N TYR A 155 4.73 -18.34 5.95
CA TYR A 155 5.94 -17.81 5.29
C TYR A 155 7.15 -18.69 5.60
N ARG A 156 7.06 -19.98 5.27
CA ARG A 156 8.18 -20.93 5.38
C ARG A 156 8.74 -21.22 4.00
N ASP A 157 9.90 -21.87 3.95
CA ASP A 157 10.67 -22.18 2.73
C ASP A 157 9.84 -22.91 1.64
N ARG A 158 8.83 -23.66 2.04
CA ARG A 158 7.98 -24.44 1.13
C ARG A 158 6.52 -24.03 1.12
N ASP A 159 6.14 -22.99 1.83
CA ASP A 159 4.75 -22.55 1.93
C ASP A 159 4.42 -21.48 0.90
N TYR A 160 3.13 -21.23 0.69
CA TYR A 160 2.66 -20.42 -0.43
C TYR A 160 2.25 -18.99 -0.07
N ALA A 161 2.39 -18.55 1.20
CA ALA A 161 1.92 -17.22 1.61
C ALA A 161 2.52 -16.10 0.75
N CYS A 162 3.83 -16.16 0.46
CA CYS A 162 4.49 -15.15 -0.37
C CYS A 162 3.89 -15.12 -1.79
N PHE A 163 3.69 -16.29 -2.39
CA PHE A 163 3.14 -16.40 -3.74
C PHE A 163 1.64 -16.09 -3.81
N ALA A 164 0.87 -16.53 -2.81
CA ALA A 164 -0.58 -16.43 -2.82
C ALA A 164 -1.06 -15.02 -2.42
N ARG A 165 -0.63 -14.52 -1.28
CA ARG A 165 -1.29 -13.40 -0.60
C ARG A 165 -0.39 -12.32 -0.01
N ASP A 166 0.91 -12.36 -0.25
CA ASP A 166 1.80 -11.31 0.26
C ASP A 166 1.51 -9.98 -0.43
N LYS A 167 1.02 -9.03 0.34
CA LYS A 167 0.70 -7.68 -0.13
C LYS A 167 1.92 -6.88 -0.56
N ARG A 168 3.12 -7.29 -0.16
CA ARG A 168 4.39 -6.62 -0.47
C ARG A 168 5.17 -7.27 -1.60
N PHE A 169 4.78 -8.48 -1.99
CA PHE A 169 5.38 -9.18 -3.12
C PHE A 169 4.58 -8.91 -4.40
N ARG A 170 5.19 -8.21 -5.35
CA ARG A 170 4.55 -7.78 -6.61
C ARG A 170 3.84 -8.91 -7.32
N TYR A 171 4.48 -10.08 -7.38
CA TYR A 171 4.00 -11.22 -8.14
C TYR A 171 3.08 -12.16 -7.35
N ALA A 172 2.69 -11.80 -6.13
CA ALA A 172 1.65 -12.54 -5.43
C ALA A 172 0.34 -12.50 -6.22
N LEU A 173 -0.39 -13.61 -6.24
CA LEU A 173 -1.66 -13.73 -6.98
C LEU A 173 -2.64 -12.60 -6.62
N LEU A 174 -2.71 -12.25 -5.33
CA LEU A 174 -3.53 -11.15 -4.85
C LEU A 174 -3.22 -9.82 -5.56
N ASN A 175 -1.96 -9.56 -5.91
CA ASN A 175 -1.51 -8.33 -6.56
C ASN A 175 -1.60 -8.42 -8.10
N GLN A 176 -1.81 -9.63 -8.65
CA GLN A 176 -1.90 -9.89 -10.09
C GLN A 176 -3.36 -10.03 -10.58
N GLY A 177 -4.34 -9.71 -9.74
CA GLY A 177 -5.75 -9.72 -10.12
C GLY A 177 -6.43 -11.07 -9.95
N PHE A 178 -5.98 -11.89 -9.01
CA PHE A 178 -6.63 -13.12 -8.58
C PHE A 178 -7.10 -13.00 -7.13
N ASP A 179 -8.18 -13.67 -6.80
CA ASP A 179 -8.53 -13.98 -5.43
C ASP A 179 -7.97 -15.36 -5.05
N VAL A 180 -7.75 -15.57 -3.75
CA VAL A 180 -7.18 -16.83 -3.25
C VAL A 180 -8.03 -17.34 -2.10
N GLN A 181 -8.28 -18.65 -2.07
CA GLN A 181 -9.03 -19.30 -1.00
C GLN A 181 -8.46 -20.67 -0.67
N GLU A 182 -8.70 -21.11 0.54
CA GLU A 182 -8.45 -22.49 0.93
C GLU A 182 -9.59 -23.37 0.45
N VAL A 183 -9.24 -24.55 -0.02
CA VAL A 183 -10.17 -25.60 -0.43
C VAL A 183 -9.84 -26.86 0.36
N ASN A 184 -10.76 -27.28 1.21
CA ASN A 184 -10.66 -28.55 1.93
C ASN A 184 -11.40 -29.61 1.13
N LEU A 185 -10.75 -30.78 0.90
CA LEU A 185 -11.34 -31.93 0.22
C LEU A 185 -12.05 -32.84 1.21
#